data_0a43aceca1532086109de320cc5abacb
#
_entry.id   0a43aceca1532086109de320cc5abacb
#
_cell.length_a   1.000
_cell.length_b   1.000
_cell.length_c   1.000
_cell.angle_alpha   90.00
_cell.angle_beta   90.00
_cell.angle_gamma   90.00
#
_symmetry.space_group_name_H-M   'P 1'
#
loop_
_entity.id
_entity.type
_entity.pdbx_description
1 polymer ?
#
loop_
_entity_poly.entity_id
_entity_poly.type
_entity_poly.pdbx_seq_one_letter_code
_entity_poly.pdbx_strand_id
1 'polypeptide(L)' 'MTDIEIHTDTIQLDQFLKLAGAVPSGGMVKELIAAGAILRNGAVETARRRKLSVGDVITIEGEGIYRVTRS' A
#
# COMPACT_ATOMS: atom_id res chain seq x y z
N MET A 1 13.10 -3.57 1.72
CA MET A 1 11.65 -3.74 1.89
C MET A 1 11.29 -3.54 3.34
N THR A 2 10.22 -2.82 3.60
CA THR A 2 9.75 -2.54 4.96
C THR A 2 8.52 -3.39 5.25
N ASP A 3 8.58 -4.17 6.32
CA ASP A 3 7.45 -4.97 6.77
C ASP A 3 6.53 -4.11 7.64
N ILE A 4 5.24 -4.08 7.31
CA ILE A 4 4.23 -3.33 8.06
C ILE A 4 3.26 -4.32 8.65
N GLU A 5 3.22 -4.36 9.98
CA GLU A 5 2.38 -5.29 10.72
C GLU A 5 0.94 -4.79 10.82
N ILE A 6 -0.01 -5.66 10.52
CA ILE A 6 -1.42 -5.39 10.75
C ILE A 6 -1.98 -6.41 11.75
N HIS A 7 -3.13 -6.10 12.36
CA HIS A 7 -3.76 -6.94 13.37
C HIS A 7 -5.06 -7.55 12.89
N THR A 8 -5.34 -7.42 11.60
CA THR A 8 -6.53 -7.97 10.93
C THR A 8 -6.09 -8.88 9.81
N ASP A 9 -7.00 -9.62 9.20
CA ASP A 9 -6.67 -10.50 8.08
C ASP A 9 -6.41 -9.72 6.80
N THR A 10 -7.04 -8.55 6.67
CA THR A 10 -6.93 -7.70 5.48
C THR A 10 -6.87 -6.23 5.89
N ILE A 11 -6.42 -5.39 4.96
CA ILE A 11 -6.40 -3.94 5.13
C ILE A 11 -6.57 -3.29 3.76
N GLN A 12 -7.27 -2.16 3.70
CA GLN A 12 -7.37 -1.41 2.45
C GLN A 12 -6.05 -0.72 2.14
N LEU A 13 -5.72 -0.62 0.84
CA LEU A 13 -4.46 -0.04 0.39
C LEU A 13 -4.20 1.36 0.94
N ASP A 14 -5.21 2.25 0.90
CA ASP A 14 -5.04 3.62 1.39
C ASP A 14 -4.75 3.65 2.89
N GLN A 15 -5.42 2.80 3.66
CA GLN A 15 -5.15 2.70 5.09
C GLN A 15 -3.78 2.10 5.38
N PHE A 16 -3.37 1.11 4.58
CA PHE A 16 -2.06 0.48 4.72
C PHE A 16 -0.94 1.50 4.53
N LEU A 17 -1.03 2.33 3.49
CA LEU A 17 0.01 3.31 3.21
C LEU A 17 0.05 4.42 4.25
N LYS A 18 -1.09 4.79 4.84
CA LYS A 18 -1.11 5.72 5.98
C LYS A 18 -0.48 5.09 7.22
N LEU A 19 -0.81 3.83 7.49
CA LEU A 19 -0.23 3.10 8.61
C LEU A 19 1.29 3.00 8.49
N ALA A 20 1.78 2.78 7.28
CA ALA A 20 3.20 2.68 6.98
C ALA A 20 3.93 4.03 7.09
N GLY A 21 3.20 5.13 7.21
CA GLY A 21 3.78 6.46 7.19
C GLY A 21 4.27 6.87 5.80
N ALA A 22 3.90 6.14 4.76
CA ALA A 22 4.34 6.42 3.40
C ALA A 22 3.61 7.61 2.79
N VAL A 23 2.39 7.89 3.25
CA VAL A 23 1.60 9.01 2.77
C VAL A 23 0.90 9.69 3.95
N PRO A 24 0.69 11.02 3.91
CA PRO A 24 0.04 11.75 5.01
C PRO A 24 -1.48 11.60 4.99
N SER A 25 -2.08 11.24 3.86
CA SER A 25 -3.53 11.21 3.72
C SER A 25 -3.96 10.31 2.58
N GLY A 26 -5.25 9.92 2.59
CA GLY A 26 -5.84 9.15 1.49
C GLY A 26 -5.88 9.91 0.17
N GLY A 27 -5.92 11.25 0.21
CA GLY A 27 -5.86 12.07 -1.00
C GLY A 27 -4.55 11.88 -1.76
N MET A 28 -3.44 11.74 -1.06
CA MET A 28 -2.15 11.45 -1.68
C MET A 28 -2.18 10.08 -2.38
N VAL A 29 -2.80 9.07 -1.77
CA VAL A 29 -2.94 7.76 -2.38
C VAL A 29 -3.70 7.86 -3.71
N LYS A 30 -4.78 8.64 -3.74
CA LYS A 30 -5.55 8.85 -4.96
C LYS A 30 -4.69 9.43 -6.08
N GLU A 31 -3.85 10.41 -5.76
CA GLU A 31 -2.94 11.01 -6.73
C GLU A 31 -1.90 10.02 -7.24
N LEU A 32 -1.34 9.22 -6.36
CA LEU A 32 -0.35 8.20 -6.72
C LEU A 32 -0.98 7.12 -7.61
N ILE A 33 -2.20 6.70 -7.31
CA ILE A 33 -2.94 5.75 -8.13
C ILE A 33 -3.15 6.32 -9.53
N ALA A 34 -3.59 7.58 -9.61
CA ALA A 34 -3.83 8.24 -10.89
C ALA A 34 -2.56 8.36 -11.73
N ALA A 35 -1.42 8.52 -11.08
CA ALA A 35 -0.11 8.63 -11.74
C ALA A 35 0.48 7.27 -12.13
N GLY A 36 -0.16 6.15 -11.76
CA GLY A 36 0.38 4.82 -11.99
C GLY A 36 1.61 4.50 -11.16
N ALA A 37 1.79 5.19 -10.03
CA ALA A 37 2.99 5.10 -9.22
C ALA A 37 2.94 3.99 -8.16
N ILE A 38 1.81 3.30 -8.01
CA ILE A 38 1.67 2.23 -7.01
C ILE A 38 1.56 0.89 -7.71
N LEU A 39 2.42 -0.05 -7.32
CA LEU A 39 2.40 -1.42 -7.80
C LEU A 39 1.96 -2.34 -6.65
N ARG A 40 1.11 -3.31 -6.96
CA ARG A 40 0.76 -4.40 -6.05
C ARG A 40 1.28 -5.70 -6.63
N ASN A 41 2.22 -6.31 -5.93
CA ASN A 41 2.86 -7.55 -6.37
C ASN A 41 3.42 -7.42 -7.80
N GLY A 42 4.00 -6.26 -8.11
CA GLY A 42 4.64 -5.99 -9.39
C GLY A 42 3.73 -5.47 -10.50
N ALA A 43 2.42 -5.38 -10.27
CA ALA A 43 1.46 -4.89 -11.27
C ALA A 43 0.88 -3.54 -10.82
N VAL A 44 0.67 -2.63 -11.78
CA VAL A 44 0.10 -1.31 -11.48
C VAL A 44 -1.27 -1.48 -10.84
N GLU A 45 -1.45 -0.86 -9.66
CA GLU A 45 -2.70 -0.89 -8.94
C GLU A 45 -3.55 0.33 -9.31
N THR A 46 -4.83 0.10 -9.57
CA THR A 46 -5.75 1.16 -9.99
C THR A 46 -6.84 1.47 -8.96
N ALA A 47 -6.96 0.67 -7.92
CA ALA A 47 -7.99 0.83 -6.90
C ALA A 47 -7.37 1.26 -5.56
N ARG A 48 -7.61 2.51 -5.14
CA ARG A 48 -7.02 3.03 -3.89
C ARG A 48 -7.52 2.29 -2.65
N ARG A 49 -8.68 1.65 -2.73
CA ARG A 49 -9.25 0.88 -1.61
C ARG A 49 -9.12 -0.62 -1.81
N ARG A 50 -8.13 -1.02 -2.59
CA ARG A 50 -7.85 -2.44 -2.81
C ARG A 50 -7.67 -3.14 -1.47
N LYS A 51 -8.38 -4.24 -1.26
CA LYS A 51 -8.19 -5.08 -0.09
C LYS A 51 -6.88 -5.84 -0.23
N LEU A 52 -5.98 -5.65 0.72
CA LEU A 52 -4.69 -6.32 0.77
C LEU A 52 -4.74 -7.44 1.78
N SER A 53 -4.02 -8.51 1.49
CA SER A 53 -3.87 -9.67 2.38
C SER A 53 -2.42 -9.76 2.87
N VAL A 54 -2.20 -10.51 3.93
CA VAL A 54 -0.85 -10.79 4.43
C VAL A 54 -0.01 -11.38 3.30
N GLY A 55 1.19 -10.85 3.11
CA GLY A 55 2.10 -11.25 2.04
C GLY A 55 2.06 -10.35 0.81
N ASP A 56 1.03 -9.50 0.67
CA ASP A 56 1.00 -8.55 -0.45
C ASP A 56 2.12 -7.54 -0.32
N VAL A 57 2.74 -7.20 -1.46
CA VAL A 57 3.85 -6.26 -1.54
C VAL A 57 3.40 -5.04 -2.33
N ILE A 58 3.53 -3.87 -1.72
CA ILE A 58 3.17 -2.59 -2.35
C ILE A 58 4.45 -1.81 -2.59
N THR A 59 4.64 -1.41 -3.84
CA THR A 59 5.75 -0.54 -4.23
C THR A 59 5.21 0.83 -4.58
N ILE A 60 5.81 1.88 -4.00
CA ILE A 60 5.56 3.26 -4.43
C ILE A 60 6.82 3.71 -5.16
N GLU A 61 6.71 3.95 -6.46
CA GLU A 61 7.86 4.31 -7.29
C GLU A 61 8.56 5.55 -6.74
N GLY A 62 9.88 5.44 -6.55
CA GLY A 62 10.68 6.53 -6.01
C GLY A 62 10.61 6.70 -4.50
N GLU A 63 9.78 5.94 -3.80
CA GLU A 63 9.58 6.09 -2.36
C GLU A 63 9.99 4.85 -1.55
N GLY A 64 9.52 3.67 -1.94
CA GLY A 64 9.86 2.47 -1.20
C GLY A 64 8.97 1.28 -1.50
N ILE A 65 9.28 0.19 -0.82
CA ILE A 65 8.59 -1.09 -0.97
C ILE A 65 8.13 -1.54 0.42
N TYR A 66 6.86 -1.91 0.54
CA TYR A 66 6.23 -2.26 1.81
C TYR A 66 5.53 -3.60 1.69
N ARG A 67 5.68 -4.45 2.69
CA ARG A 67 5.02 -5.77 2.71
C ARG A 67 4.04 -5.85 3.87
N VAL A 68 2.85 -6.39 3.59
CA VAL A 68 1.83 -6.62 4.62
C VAL A 68 2.22 -7.84 5.43
N THR A 69 2.36 -7.67 6.75
CA THR A 69 2.64 -8.76 7.67
C THR A 69 1.58 -8.77 8.77
N ARG A 70 1.48 -9.89 9.49
CA ARG A 70 0.54 -10.01 10.59
C ARG A 70 1.26 -10.40 11.87
N SER A 71 0.85 -9.76 12.97
CA SER A 71 1.37 -10.10 14.29
C SER A 71 0.81 -11.41 14.82
#